data_a6779b7f3cd3c51d1c948c99d591f25f
#
_entry.id   a6779b7f3cd3c51d1c948c99d591f25f
#
_cell.length_a   1.000
_cell.length_b   1.000
_cell.length_c   1.000
_cell.angle_alpha   90.00
_cell.angle_beta   90.00
_cell.angle_gamma   90.00
#
_symmetry.space_group_name_H-M   'P 1'
#
loop_
_entity.id
_entity.type
_entity.pdbx_description
1 polymer ?
#
loop_
_entity_poly.entity_id
_entity_poly.type
_entity_poly.pdbx_seq_one_letter_code
_entity_poly.pdbx_strand_id
1 'polypeptide(L)'
;MKNRLSLTLSFCMVVILMQAAHAIPPTDIENIIRGISKENVEIILKKMESFQTRHVFSTDREGFGIKASADWIHEKFSSSSPKLKVFFDDYELPPQGRINQDVTMRNVVAVLPGRLSGDQERIFLINAHYDSYARKTDDQFPRESNDNPATGVNDDSSGVAALIEMARVMSGYEFDASVYFAAFAGEEVGLVGSTLMAARLKEEGKTIAGVITLDMIGNIEGGSGLIDNKRMRVFSAGPADSPSRQLARYAKNIGEKYFPSAEIDCIFRADRFGRGGDHTPFVLEGWPGIRMMEANENYSRQHTTNDTLDNMDLDYCTRNIRIVSSILASLASAPPSPSIISERGRALLGRGEDGYSAQLRWNPVSSENLTGYKVYWRKTTAPFWENEVFVGDVSEYILEKITIDEYVFGVSSVGRDGNESPINAYTMPPRSKSTYTLK
;
A
#
# COMPACT_ATOMS: atom_id res chain seq x y z
N MET A 1 58.25 -30.24 54.12
CA MET A 1 58.32 -29.71 52.77
C MET A 1 57.12 -30.28 52.02
N LYS A 2 56.05 -29.52 51.83
CA LYS A 2 54.86 -29.89 51.04
C LYS A 2 54.59 -28.72 50.09
N ASN A 3 54.89 -28.92 48.80
CA ASN A 3 54.58 -28.00 47.74
C ASN A 3 53.06 -28.00 47.49
N ARG A 4 52.43 -26.85 47.63
CA ARG A 4 51.04 -26.60 47.12
C ARG A 4 51.16 -25.94 45.76
N LEU A 5 50.80 -26.66 44.73
CA LEU A 5 50.54 -26.11 43.41
C LEU A 5 49.16 -25.36 43.43
N SER A 6 49.20 -24.07 43.23
CA SER A 6 48.00 -23.25 43.04
C SER A 6 47.64 -23.26 41.55
N LEU A 7 46.53 -23.89 41.22
CA LEU A 7 45.95 -23.84 39.89
C LEU A 7 45.02 -22.64 39.77
N THR A 8 45.48 -21.57 39.14
CA THR A 8 44.62 -20.42 38.77
C THR A 8 43.89 -20.77 37.48
N LEU A 9 42.57 -21.02 37.61
CA LEU A 9 41.66 -21.15 36.49
C LEU A 9 41.34 -19.73 36.00
N SER A 10 41.89 -19.37 34.83
CA SER A 10 41.48 -18.17 34.09
C SER A 10 40.14 -18.44 33.41
N PHE A 11 39.07 -17.85 33.89
CA PHE A 11 37.76 -17.85 33.26
C PHE A 11 37.76 -16.79 32.15
N CYS A 12 38.06 -17.18 30.90
CA CYS A 12 37.83 -16.30 29.76
C CYS A 12 36.32 -16.20 29.50
N MET A 13 35.73 -15.12 29.97
CA MET A 13 34.36 -14.74 29.65
C MET A 13 34.36 -14.22 28.20
N VAL A 14 33.97 -15.07 27.24
CA VAL A 14 33.70 -14.65 25.87
C VAL A 14 32.38 -13.92 25.90
N VAL A 15 32.43 -12.59 25.96
CA VAL A 15 31.26 -11.75 25.68
C VAL A 15 31.02 -11.78 24.20
N ILE A 16 30.13 -12.65 23.75
CA ILE A 16 29.56 -12.55 22.41
C ILE A 16 28.66 -11.32 22.41
N LEU A 17 29.18 -10.20 21.95
CA LEU A 17 28.37 -9.07 21.50
C LEU A 17 27.58 -9.56 20.27
N MET A 18 26.35 -10.03 20.49
CA MET A 18 25.38 -10.08 19.45
C MET A 18 25.12 -8.63 19.03
N GLN A 19 25.86 -8.14 18.04
CA GLN A 19 25.43 -7.00 17.26
C GLN A 19 24.09 -7.42 16.64
N ALA A 20 23.01 -6.79 17.09
CA ALA A 20 21.77 -6.80 16.32
C ALA A 20 22.15 -6.29 14.93
N ALA A 21 22.18 -7.20 13.97
CA ALA A 21 22.36 -6.85 12.57
C ALA A 21 21.14 -5.98 12.20
N HIS A 22 21.32 -4.66 12.26
CA HIS A 22 20.42 -3.75 11.57
C HIS A 22 20.55 -4.14 10.11
N ALA A 23 19.50 -4.77 9.57
CA ALA A 23 19.46 -5.11 8.17
C ALA A 23 19.70 -3.83 7.37
N ILE A 24 20.83 -3.78 6.67
CA ILE A 24 21.15 -2.68 5.76
C ILE A 24 20.05 -2.69 4.70
N PRO A 25 19.38 -1.57 4.40
CA PRO A 25 18.38 -1.52 3.35
C PRO A 25 18.95 -2.08 2.04
N PRO A 26 18.21 -2.92 1.32
CA PRO A 26 18.74 -3.47 0.05
C PRO A 26 19.16 -2.34 -0.89
N THR A 27 20.34 -2.44 -1.44
CA THR A 27 20.91 -1.43 -2.37
C THR A 27 19.96 -1.10 -3.52
N ASP A 28 19.19 -2.09 -3.97
CA ASP A 28 18.22 -1.90 -5.05
C ASP A 28 17.05 -1.00 -4.66
N ILE A 29 16.55 -1.07 -3.43
CA ILE A 29 15.48 -0.17 -2.96
C ILE A 29 16.00 1.27 -2.91
N GLU A 30 17.23 1.48 -2.44
CA GLU A 30 17.83 2.82 -2.46
C GLU A 30 18.05 3.34 -3.88
N ASN A 31 18.42 2.47 -4.83
CA ASN A 31 18.56 2.84 -6.23
C ASN A 31 17.20 3.19 -6.86
N ILE A 32 16.13 2.47 -6.51
CA ILE A 32 14.76 2.80 -6.91
C ILE A 32 14.37 4.20 -6.38
N ILE A 33 14.60 4.46 -5.09
CA ILE A 33 14.33 5.77 -4.47
C ILE A 33 15.05 6.89 -5.22
N ARG A 34 16.35 6.71 -5.51
CA ARG A 34 17.18 7.70 -6.25
C ARG A 34 16.76 7.86 -7.70
N GLY A 35 16.21 6.80 -8.30
CA GLY A 35 15.72 6.79 -9.68
C GLY A 35 14.45 7.61 -9.91
N ILE A 36 13.68 7.93 -8.87
CA ILE A 36 12.49 8.81 -8.97
C ILE A 36 12.94 10.25 -9.20
N SER A 37 12.65 10.77 -10.38
CA SER A 37 13.06 12.11 -10.83
C SER A 37 11.96 13.15 -10.61
N LYS A 38 12.31 14.24 -9.94
CA LYS A 38 11.43 15.39 -9.75
C LYS A 38 11.04 16.02 -11.10
N GLU A 39 11.98 16.09 -12.01
CA GLU A 39 11.79 16.66 -13.34
C GLU A 39 10.79 15.84 -14.16
N ASN A 40 10.85 14.51 -14.08
CA ASN A 40 9.88 13.65 -14.75
C ASN A 40 8.48 13.82 -14.13
N VAL A 41 8.40 13.86 -12.80
CA VAL A 41 7.12 14.11 -12.10
C VAL A 41 6.51 15.43 -12.55
N GLU A 42 7.29 16.51 -12.63
CA GLU A 42 6.85 17.81 -13.11
C GLU A 42 6.33 17.76 -14.55
N ILE A 43 7.07 17.07 -15.45
CA ILE A 43 6.66 16.91 -16.86
C ILE A 43 5.33 16.16 -16.95
N ILE A 44 5.13 15.11 -16.14
CA ILE A 44 3.89 14.34 -16.13
C ILE A 44 2.74 15.23 -15.64
N LEU A 45 2.91 15.93 -14.53
CA LEU A 45 1.89 16.81 -13.95
C LEU A 45 1.49 17.93 -14.94
N LYS A 46 2.46 18.60 -15.59
CA LYS A 46 2.19 19.61 -16.64
C LYS A 46 1.38 19.03 -17.79
N LYS A 47 1.69 17.80 -18.18
CA LYS A 47 0.94 17.15 -19.25
C LYS A 47 -0.47 16.80 -18.84
N MET A 48 -0.66 16.26 -17.63
CA MET A 48 -1.98 15.96 -17.08
C MET A 48 -2.85 17.23 -16.96
N GLU A 49 -2.28 18.33 -16.50
CA GLU A 49 -2.94 19.64 -16.44
C GLU A 49 -3.37 20.14 -17.83
N SER A 50 -2.56 19.88 -18.86
CA SER A 50 -2.81 20.35 -20.22
C SER A 50 -4.07 19.75 -20.87
N PHE A 51 -4.61 18.64 -20.34
CA PHE A 51 -5.88 18.06 -20.79
C PHE A 51 -7.09 18.88 -20.35
N GLN A 52 -6.94 19.90 -19.52
CA GLN A 52 -7.92 20.88 -19.03
C GLN A 52 -9.03 20.30 -18.17
N THR A 53 -9.66 19.22 -18.60
CA THR A 53 -10.58 18.40 -17.82
C THR A 53 -10.35 16.94 -18.14
N ARG A 54 -10.64 16.07 -17.18
CA ARG A 54 -10.65 14.63 -17.38
C ARG A 54 -11.95 14.04 -16.85
N HIS A 55 -13.02 14.86 -16.92
CA HIS A 55 -14.34 14.38 -16.55
C HIS A 55 -14.75 13.18 -17.40
N VAL A 56 -15.35 12.14 -16.82
CA VAL A 56 -15.70 10.88 -17.50
C VAL A 56 -16.60 11.06 -18.73
N PHE A 57 -17.33 12.16 -18.82
CA PHE A 57 -18.20 12.52 -19.95
C PHE A 57 -17.65 13.70 -20.76
N SER A 58 -16.36 14.03 -20.65
CA SER A 58 -15.76 15.08 -21.45
C SER A 58 -15.77 14.73 -22.95
N THR A 59 -15.86 15.75 -23.79
CA THR A 59 -15.89 15.59 -25.24
C THR A 59 -14.59 14.94 -25.77
N ASP A 60 -14.72 13.93 -26.62
CA ASP A 60 -13.59 13.30 -27.30
C ASP A 60 -13.04 14.24 -28.38
N ARG A 61 -11.87 14.85 -28.13
CA ARG A 61 -11.13 15.67 -29.08
C ARG A 61 -9.63 15.60 -28.80
N GLU A 62 -8.84 15.86 -29.80
CA GLU A 62 -7.38 15.76 -29.72
C GLU A 62 -6.81 16.64 -28.60
N GLY A 63 -5.99 16.03 -27.74
CA GLY A 63 -5.27 16.72 -26.65
C GLY A 63 -6.16 17.20 -25.50
N PHE A 64 -7.42 16.76 -25.43
CA PHE A 64 -8.39 17.21 -24.44
C PHE A 64 -9.18 16.04 -23.84
N GLY A 65 -9.52 16.18 -22.56
CA GLY A 65 -10.47 15.30 -21.91
C GLY A 65 -9.92 13.95 -21.47
N ILE A 66 -10.83 13.12 -20.97
CA ILE A 66 -10.48 11.84 -20.32
C ILE A 66 -9.87 10.85 -21.31
N LYS A 67 -10.37 10.77 -22.54
CA LYS A 67 -9.86 9.82 -23.52
C LYS A 67 -8.43 10.14 -23.94
N ALA A 68 -8.13 11.42 -24.22
CA ALA A 68 -6.78 11.86 -24.57
C ALA A 68 -5.78 11.61 -23.43
N SER A 69 -6.21 11.75 -22.17
CA SER A 69 -5.39 11.44 -21.02
C SER A 69 -5.14 9.93 -20.87
N ALA A 70 -6.17 9.09 -21.08
CA ALA A 70 -6.03 7.63 -21.04
C ALA A 70 -5.03 7.13 -22.11
N ASP A 71 -5.18 7.60 -23.34
CA ASP A 71 -4.30 7.25 -24.46
C ASP A 71 -2.84 7.65 -24.16
N TRP A 72 -2.63 8.85 -23.59
CA TRP A 72 -1.32 9.32 -23.20
C TRP A 72 -0.71 8.52 -22.03
N ILE A 73 -1.50 8.18 -21.00
CA ILE A 73 -1.03 7.34 -19.86
C ILE A 73 -0.60 5.97 -20.39
N HIS A 74 -1.40 5.36 -21.26
CA HIS A 74 -1.06 4.10 -21.91
C HIS A 74 0.26 4.19 -22.69
N GLU A 75 0.45 5.25 -23.49
CA GLU A 75 1.70 5.50 -24.22
C GLU A 75 2.89 5.63 -23.27
N LYS A 76 2.74 6.36 -22.15
CA LYS A 76 3.81 6.56 -21.16
C LYS A 76 4.20 5.26 -20.49
N PHE A 77 3.26 4.45 -20.07
CA PHE A 77 3.58 3.12 -19.55
C PHE A 77 4.27 2.25 -20.61
N SER A 78 3.73 2.19 -21.81
CA SER A 78 4.27 1.37 -22.90
C SER A 78 5.69 1.76 -23.32
N SER A 79 5.99 3.07 -23.34
CA SER A 79 7.30 3.58 -23.71
C SER A 79 8.33 3.49 -22.57
N SER A 80 7.90 3.27 -21.33
CA SER A 80 8.80 3.22 -20.16
C SER A 80 9.69 1.99 -20.14
N SER A 81 9.16 0.83 -20.53
CA SER A 81 9.94 -0.41 -20.55
C SER A 81 9.22 -1.53 -21.33
N PRO A 82 9.95 -2.35 -22.09
CA PRO A 82 9.39 -3.53 -22.76
C PRO A 82 9.00 -4.65 -21.78
N LYS A 83 9.40 -4.57 -20.50
CA LYS A 83 8.97 -5.52 -19.46
C LYS A 83 7.55 -5.28 -18.99
N LEU A 84 7.00 -4.08 -19.20
CA LEU A 84 5.66 -3.73 -18.81
C LEU A 84 4.64 -4.29 -19.81
N LYS A 85 3.64 -5.00 -19.31
CA LYS A 85 2.46 -5.40 -20.10
C LYS A 85 1.40 -4.35 -19.87
N VAL A 86 1.13 -3.54 -20.89
CA VAL A 86 0.21 -2.39 -20.81
C VAL A 86 -1.05 -2.68 -21.60
N PHE A 87 -2.20 -2.41 -21.01
CA PHE A 87 -3.49 -2.61 -21.67
C PHE A 87 -4.56 -1.67 -21.12
N PHE A 88 -5.61 -1.48 -21.89
CA PHE A 88 -6.85 -0.88 -21.43
C PHE A 88 -7.75 -1.96 -20.83
N ASP A 89 -8.34 -1.66 -19.69
CA ASP A 89 -9.32 -2.49 -18.99
C ASP A 89 -10.67 -1.79 -19.11
N ASP A 90 -11.40 -2.10 -20.17
CA ASP A 90 -12.59 -1.39 -20.64
C ASP A 90 -13.89 -2.03 -20.17
N TYR A 91 -14.84 -1.20 -19.77
CA TYR A 91 -16.16 -1.59 -19.32
C TYR A 91 -17.24 -0.71 -19.96
N GLU A 92 -18.13 -1.32 -20.73
CA GLU A 92 -19.28 -0.63 -21.36
C GLU A 92 -20.42 -0.51 -20.34
N LEU A 93 -20.81 0.70 -19.99
CA LEU A 93 -21.81 0.95 -18.97
C LEU A 93 -23.00 1.75 -19.54
N PRO A 94 -24.23 1.24 -19.37
CA PRO A 94 -25.44 2.03 -19.58
C PRO A 94 -25.66 3.03 -18.44
N PRO A 95 -26.58 4.00 -18.60
CA PRO A 95 -26.94 4.93 -17.54
C PRO A 95 -27.37 4.21 -16.26
N GLN A 96 -26.67 4.50 -15.15
CA GLN A 96 -26.95 3.95 -13.82
C GLN A 96 -26.25 4.77 -12.72
N GLY A 97 -26.86 4.94 -11.55
CA GLY A 97 -26.26 5.68 -10.44
C GLY A 97 -25.90 7.11 -10.84
N ARG A 98 -24.61 7.44 -10.80
CA ARG A 98 -24.07 8.73 -11.26
C ARG A 98 -23.66 8.73 -12.74
N ILE A 99 -23.75 7.60 -13.41
CA ILE A 99 -23.54 7.48 -14.84
C ILE A 99 -24.87 7.84 -15.53
N ASN A 100 -24.90 8.98 -16.21
CA ASN A 100 -26.12 9.55 -16.76
C ASN A 100 -26.31 9.31 -18.27
N GLN A 101 -25.32 8.68 -18.93
CA GLN A 101 -25.32 8.32 -20.34
C GLN A 101 -24.48 7.08 -20.55
N ASP A 102 -24.59 6.45 -21.74
CA ASP A 102 -23.70 5.36 -22.13
C ASP A 102 -22.24 5.83 -22.10
N VAL A 103 -21.34 5.05 -21.50
CA VAL A 103 -19.92 5.38 -21.37
C VAL A 103 -19.06 4.13 -21.35
N THR A 104 -17.91 4.19 -22.01
CA THR A 104 -16.83 3.23 -21.82
C THR A 104 -15.98 3.69 -20.64
N MET A 105 -16.08 2.99 -19.52
CA MET A 105 -15.20 3.23 -18.37
C MET A 105 -13.89 2.49 -18.62
N ARG A 106 -12.81 3.26 -18.84
CA ARG A 106 -11.52 2.74 -19.29
C ARG A 106 -10.47 2.91 -18.23
N ASN A 107 -10.03 1.82 -17.59
CA ASN A 107 -8.82 1.86 -16.76
C ASN A 107 -7.56 1.68 -17.63
N VAL A 108 -6.45 2.26 -17.22
CA VAL A 108 -5.16 2.04 -17.87
C VAL A 108 -4.27 1.26 -16.92
N VAL A 109 -3.84 0.07 -17.34
CA VAL A 109 -3.12 -0.86 -16.46
C VAL A 109 -1.77 -1.21 -17.06
N ALA A 110 -0.71 -1.07 -16.25
CA ALA A 110 0.62 -1.57 -16.55
C ALA A 110 1.00 -2.66 -15.54
N VAL A 111 1.39 -3.82 -16.03
CA VAL A 111 1.81 -4.95 -15.19
C VAL A 111 3.30 -5.16 -15.35
N LEU A 112 4.04 -5.08 -14.24
CA LEU A 112 5.40 -5.58 -14.12
C LEU A 112 5.32 -7.01 -13.58
N PRO A 113 5.56 -8.05 -14.41
CA PRO A 113 5.48 -9.43 -13.95
C PRO A 113 6.53 -9.74 -12.89
N GLY A 114 6.13 -10.45 -11.85
CA GLY A 114 7.04 -11.02 -10.87
C GLY A 114 7.73 -12.28 -11.41
N ARG A 115 8.76 -12.74 -10.71
CA ARG A 115 9.46 -13.99 -11.02
C ARG A 115 8.61 -15.22 -10.66
N LEU A 116 7.78 -15.11 -9.64
CA LEU A 116 6.89 -16.17 -9.20
C LEU A 116 5.58 -16.13 -10.01
N SER A 117 5.09 -17.29 -10.42
CA SER A 117 3.91 -17.44 -11.26
C SER A 117 3.05 -18.63 -10.83
N GLY A 118 1.86 -18.77 -11.41
CA GLY A 118 0.91 -19.84 -11.07
C GLY A 118 0.44 -19.71 -9.63
N ASP A 119 0.42 -20.81 -8.89
CA ASP A 119 -0.07 -20.84 -7.48
C ASP A 119 0.79 -20.01 -6.52
N GLN A 120 2.00 -19.61 -6.94
CA GLN A 120 2.90 -18.75 -6.14
C GLN A 120 2.80 -17.27 -6.54
N GLU A 121 2.01 -16.92 -7.57
CA GLU A 121 1.83 -15.54 -7.99
C GLU A 121 1.16 -14.74 -6.87
N ARG A 122 1.77 -13.59 -6.54
CA ARG A 122 1.21 -12.59 -5.65
C ARG A 122 1.22 -11.26 -6.38
N ILE A 123 0.17 -10.51 -6.22
CA ILE A 123 -0.01 -9.22 -6.87
C ILE A 123 -0.04 -8.13 -5.79
N PHE A 124 0.84 -7.16 -5.90
CA PHE A 124 0.69 -5.87 -5.25
C PHE A 124 0.14 -4.89 -6.27
N LEU A 125 -1.01 -4.29 -5.97
CA LEU A 125 -1.66 -3.33 -6.83
C LEU A 125 -1.50 -1.94 -6.23
N ILE A 126 -0.90 -1.03 -7.02
CA ILE A 126 -0.86 0.39 -6.69
C ILE A 126 -1.71 1.14 -7.69
N ASN A 127 -2.51 2.08 -7.20
CA ASN A 127 -3.46 2.78 -8.03
C ASN A 127 -3.62 4.25 -7.66
N ALA A 128 -4.15 4.99 -8.62
CA ALA A 128 -4.57 6.38 -8.57
C ALA A 128 -5.71 6.57 -9.56
N HIS A 129 -6.51 7.62 -9.46
CA HIS A 129 -7.49 7.90 -10.49
C HIS A 129 -7.02 9.01 -11.43
N TYR A 130 -7.38 8.89 -12.70
CA TYR A 130 -6.99 9.89 -13.68
C TYR A 130 -8.14 10.77 -14.15
N ASP A 131 -9.40 10.44 -13.81
CA ASP A 131 -10.51 11.36 -13.98
C ASP A 131 -10.40 12.55 -13.02
N SER A 132 -11.07 13.64 -13.36
CA SER A 132 -11.10 14.84 -12.54
C SER A 132 -12.47 15.48 -12.55
N TYR A 133 -12.76 16.23 -11.50
CA TYR A 133 -14.04 16.88 -11.30
C TYR A 133 -13.83 18.28 -10.73
N ALA A 134 -14.60 19.27 -11.23
CA ALA A 134 -14.68 20.57 -10.61
C ALA A 134 -16.14 20.89 -10.27
N ARG A 135 -16.36 21.23 -9.02
CA ARG A 135 -17.63 21.84 -8.61
C ARG A 135 -17.69 23.23 -9.20
N LYS A 136 -18.89 23.65 -9.58
CA LYS A 136 -19.08 25.02 -9.98
C LYS A 136 -18.85 25.97 -8.83
N THR A 137 -17.92 26.85 -9.03
CA THR A 137 -17.63 27.90 -8.06
C THR A 137 -17.60 29.29 -8.64
N ASP A 138 -17.64 29.46 -9.98
CA ASP A 138 -17.73 30.78 -10.57
C ASP A 138 -18.75 30.88 -11.73
N ASP A 139 -19.25 32.08 -11.97
CA ASP A 139 -20.26 32.37 -13.00
C ASP A 139 -19.70 32.35 -14.44
N GLN A 140 -18.40 32.04 -14.61
CA GLN A 140 -17.73 32.09 -15.92
C GLN A 140 -18.05 30.87 -16.79
N PHE A 141 -18.45 29.74 -16.16
CA PHE A 141 -18.68 28.48 -16.87
C PHE A 141 -20.16 28.06 -16.85
N PRO A 142 -20.69 27.49 -17.94
CA PRO A 142 -22.05 26.99 -18.02
C PRO A 142 -22.28 25.90 -16.96
N ARG A 143 -23.42 25.91 -16.30
CA ARG A 143 -23.72 25.04 -15.15
C ARG A 143 -23.68 23.55 -15.41
N GLU A 144 -23.61 23.07 -16.63
CA GLU A 144 -23.86 21.68 -17.01
C GLU A 144 -22.89 21.14 -18.07
N SER A 145 -21.71 21.75 -18.23
CA SER A 145 -20.74 21.27 -19.19
C SER A 145 -19.69 20.37 -18.54
N ASN A 146 -19.58 19.14 -19.03
CA ASN A 146 -18.51 18.19 -18.66
C ASN A 146 -17.15 18.60 -19.20
N ASP A 147 -17.10 19.64 -20.04
CA ASP A 147 -15.89 20.24 -20.59
C ASP A 147 -15.38 21.46 -19.82
N ASN A 148 -16.01 21.78 -18.68
CA ASN A 148 -15.52 22.84 -17.82
C ASN A 148 -14.12 22.50 -17.30
N PRO A 149 -13.22 23.49 -17.15
CA PRO A 149 -11.90 23.25 -16.58
C PRO A 149 -11.96 22.55 -15.23
N ALA A 150 -11.27 21.43 -15.15
CA ALA A 150 -11.13 20.60 -13.97
C ALA A 150 -9.74 19.95 -14.03
N THR A 151 -8.71 20.79 -13.81
CA THR A 151 -7.31 20.38 -14.00
C THR A 151 -6.90 19.22 -13.11
N GLY A 152 -7.40 19.17 -11.86
CA GLY A 152 -7.20 18.05 -10.96
C GLY A 152 -5.74 17.63 -10.83
N VAL A 153 -4.82 18.60 -10.61
CA VAL A 153 -3.38 18.31 -10.63
C VAL A 153 -2.98 17.59 -9.35
N ASN A 154 -3.53 18.00 -8.21
CA ASN A 154 -3.35 17.27 -6.96
C ASN A 154 -4.35 16.12 -6.86
N ASP A 155 -5.60 16.31 -7.27
CA ASP A 155 -6.70 15.34 -7.24
C ASP A 155 -7.07 14.86 -8.66
N ASP A 156 -6.52 13.75 -9.27
CA ASP A 156 -5.43 12.98 -8.69
C ASP A 156 -4.32 12.73 -9.72
N SER A 157 -3.94 13.80 -10.49
CA SER A 157 -2.75 13.67 -11.34
C SER A 157 -1.48 13.42 -10.54
N SER A 158 -1.47 13.78 -9.23
CA SER A 158 -0.32 13.53 -8.35
C SER A 158 -0.08 12.03 -8.16
N GLY A 159 -1.14 11.25 -7.96
CA GLY A 159 -1.07 9.80 -7.91
C GLY A 159 -0.73 9.18 -9.26
N VAL A 160 -1.31 9.69 -10.37
CA VAL A 160 -0.98 9.22 -11.72
C VAL A 160 0.50 9.44 -12.04
N ALA A 161 1.08 10.58 -11.65
CA ALA A 161 2.51 10.85 -11.82
C ALA A 161 3.37 9.85 -11.03
N ALA A 162 2.92 9.49 -9.84
CA ALA A 162 3.56 8.44 -9.05
C ALA A 162 3.53 7.09 -9.76
N LEU A 163 2.39 6.68 -10.31
CA LEU A 163 2.26 5.40 -11.03
C LEU A 163 3.22 5.33 -12.21
N ILE A 164 3.23 6.35 -13.07
CA ILE A 164 4.06 6.38 -14.28
C ILE A 164 5.55 6.37 -13.92
N GLU A 165 5.97 7.21 -12.96
CA GLU A 165 7.37 7.31 -12.58
C GLU A 165 7.87 6.07 -11.85
N MET A 166 7.06 5.48 -10.96
CA MET A 166 7.40 4.20 -10.32
C MET A 166 7.47 3.06 -11.31
N ALA A 167 6.53 2.94 -12.26
CA ALA A 167 6.58 1.92 -13.31
C ALA A 167 7.85 2.02 -14.14
N ARG A 168 8.25 3.24 -14.52
CA ARG A 168 9.50 3.52 -15.25
C ARG A 168 10.72 3.01 -14.48
N VAL A 169 10.83 3.37 -13.20
CA VAL A 169 12.02 3.05 -12.40
C VAL A 169 12.04 1.58 -12.02
N MET A 170 10.92 1.06 -11.48
CA MET A 170 10.85 -0.31 -10.98
C MET A 170 10.97 -1.36 -12.08
N SER A 171 10.59 -1.07 -13.33
CA SER A 171 10.80 -1.99 -14.46
C SER A 171 12.27 -2.27 -14.78
N GLY A 172 13.20 -1.51 -14.22
CA GLY A 172 14.64 -1.79 -14.25
C GLY A 172 15.08 -2.95 -13.34
N TYR A 173 14.19 -3.43 -12.45
CA TYR A 173 14.48 -4.42 -11.42
C TYR A 173 13.61 -5.67 -11.59
N GLU A 174 13.92 -6.71 -10.81
CA GLU A 174 13.14 -7.95 -10.76
C GLU A 174 12.62 -8.17 -9.34
N PHE A 175 11.36 -8.53 -9.24
CA PHE A 175 10.66 -8.76 -7.99
C PHE A 175 10.09 -10.19 -7.93
N ASP A 176 9.86 -10.70 -6.75
CA ASP A 176 9.17 -11.98 -6.56
C ASP A 176 7.69 -11.87 -6.88
N ALA A 177 7.05 -10.80 -6.47
CA ALA A 177 5.64 -10.54 -6.73
C ALA A 177 5.45 -9.69 -8.00
N SER A 178 4.32 -9.88 -8.68
CA SER A 178 3.87 -9.00 -9.76
C SER A 178 3.41 -7.65 -9.18
N VAL A 179 3.71 -6.56 -9.90
CA VAL A 179 3.25 -5.22 -9.53
C VAL A 179 2.30 -4.70 -10.61
N TYR A 180 1.09 -4.33 -10.20
CA TYR A 180 0.07 -3.72 -11.06
C TYR A 180 0.01 -2.23 -10.77
N PHE A 181 0.26 -1.40 -11.78
CA PHE A 181 0.07 0.05 -11.76
C PHE A 181 -1.22 0.34 -12.49
N ALA A 182 -2.26 0.75 -11.77
CA ALA A 182 -3.59 0.94 -12.33
C ALA A 182 -4.04 2.40 -12.19
N ALA A 183 -4.22 3.09 -13.32
CA ALA A 183 -4.86 4.39 -13.38
C ALA A 183 -6.36 4.18 -13.63
N PHE A 184 -7.19 4.49 -12.63
CA PHE A 184 -8.63 4.26 -12.69
C PHE A 184 -9.39 5.43 -13.28
N ALA A 185 -10.50 5.10 -13.96
CA ALA A 185 -11.50 6.07 -14.39
C ALA A 185 -12.72 6.02 -13.47
N GLY A 186 -13.34 7.17 -13.26
CA GLY A 186 -14.63 7.24 -12.59
C GLY A 186 -14.59 7.08 -11.08
N GLU A 187 -13.49 7.45 -10.42
CA GLU A 187 -13.44 7.62 -8.97
C GLU A 187 -14.48 8.65 -8.53
N GLU A 188 -14.48 9.82 -9.18
CA GLU A 188 -15.30 10.98 -8.87
C GLU A 188 -16.79 10.74 -9.08
N VAL A 189 -17.15 9.77 -9.87
CA VAL A 189 -18.55 9.37 -10.10
C VAL A 189 -18.94 8.11 -9.31
N GLY A 190 -18.10 7.65 -8.38
CA GLY A 190 -18.43 6.62 -7.42
C GLY A 190 -17.56 5.37 -7.46
N LEU A 191 -16.24 5.49 -7.62
CA LEU A 191 -15.27 4.39 -7.59
C LEU A 191 -15.54 3.33 -8.68
N VAL A 192 -15.98 3.77 -9.87
CA VAL A 192 -16.55 2.85 -10.87
C VAL A 192 -15.47 1.92 -11.43
N GLY A 193 -14.35 2.47 -11.93
CA GLY A 193 -13.29 1.68 -12.54
C GLY A 193 -12.64 0.71 -11.57
N SER A 194 -12.36 1.13 -10.34
CA SER A 194 -11.80 0.27 -9.30
C SER A 194 -12.75 -0.82 -8.85
N THR A 195 -14.07 -0.52 -8.76
CA THR A 195 -15.10 -1.51 -8.41
C THR A 195 -15.17 -2.63 -9.45
N LEU A 196 -15.20 -2.26 -10.74
CA LEU A 196 -15.27 -3.22 -11.82
C LEU A 196 -14.01 -4.08 -11.93
N MET A 197 -12.83 -3.47 -11.77
CA MET A 197 -11.57 -4.22 -11.76
C MET A 197 -11.48 -5.15 -10.55
N ALA A 198 -11.88 -4.71 -9.35
CA ALA A 198 -11.86 -5.56 -8.17
C ALA A 198 -12.75 -6.79 -8.35
N ALA A 199 -13.98 -6.61 -8.84
CA ALA A 199 -14.89 -7.72 -9.13
C ALA A 199 -14.30 -8.68 -10.17
N ARG A 200 -13.74 -8.18 -11.27
CA ARG A 200 -13.11 -8.99 -12.33
C ARG A 200 -11.94 -9.82 -11.78
N LEU A 201 -11.01 -9.19 -11.04
CA LEU A 201 -9.87 -9.89 -10.47
C LEU A 201 -10.29 -10.98 -9.46
N LYS A 202 -11.40 -10.74 -8.75
CA LYS A 202 -12.01 -11.73 -7.85
C LYS A 202 -12.56 -12.92 -8.60
N GLU A 203 -13.29 -12.67 -9.69
CA GLU A 203 -13.85 -13.71 -10.57
C GLU A 203 -12.74 -14.54 -11.24
N GLU A 204 -11.64 -13.88 -11.64
CA GLU A 204 -10.44 -14.53 -12.17
C GLU A 204 -9.65 -15.33 -11.13
N GLY A 205 -10.04 -15.30 -9.86
CA GLY A 205 -9.34 -16.00 -8.77
C GLY A 205 -7.94 -15.47 -8.46
N LYS A 206 -7.67 -14.19 -8.74
CA LYS A 206 -6.34 -13.61 -8.49
C LYS A 206 -6.04 -13.46 -7.00
N THR A 207 -4.78 -13.62 -6.65
CA THR A 207 -4.28 -13.42 -5.28
C THR A 207 -3.68 -12.02 -5.13
N ILE A 208 -4.48 -11.08 -4.61
CA ILE A 208 -4.02 -9.71 -4.31
C ILE A 208 -3.45 -9.68 -2.90
N ALA A 209 -2.14 -9.51 -2.81
CA ALA A 209 -1.41 -9.49 -1.54
C ALA A 209 -1.48 -8.14 -0.82
N GLY A 210 -1.76 -7.07 -1.56
CA GLY A 210 -1.96 -5.73 -1.00
C GLY A 210 -2.33 -4.71 -2.08
N VAL A 211 -3.14 -3.74 -1.69
CA VAL A 211 -3.57 -2.61 -2.53
C VAL A 211 -3.14 -1.30 -1.86
N ILE A 212 -2.48 -0.45 -2.62
CA ILE A 212 -2.08 0.89 -2.18
C ILE A 212 -2.74 1.89 -3.14
N THR A 213 -3.65 2.70 -2.62
CA THR A 213 -4.23 3.82 -3.35
C THR A 213 -3.48 5.09 -3.00
N LEU A 214 -3.04 5.80 -4.00
CA LEU A 214 -2.54 7.17 -3.90
C LEU A 214 -3.64 8.09 -4.39
N ASP A 215 -3.97 9.10 -3.61
CA ASP A 215 -4.99 10.05 -4.00
C ASP A 215 -4.78 11.33 -3.19
N MET A 216 -4.33 12.38 -3.88
CA MET A 216 -3.81 13.64 -3.37
C MET A 216 -2.54 13.46 -2.51
N ILE A 217 -1.38 13.57 -3.11
CA ILE A 217 -0.09 13.42 -2.44
C ILE A 217 0.84 14.64 -2.60
N GLY A 218 0.34 15.78 -3.05
CA GLY A 218 1.17 16.94 -3.43
C GLY A 218 0.87 18.24 -2.72
N ASN A 219 -0.21 18.36 -1.94
CA ASN A 219 -0.54 19.60 -1.26
C ASN A 219 -0.02 19.61 0.19
N ILE A 220 0.60 20.73 0.60
CA ILE A 220 1.13 20.93 1.95
C ILE A 220 0.32 21.91 2.80
N GLU A 221 -0.52 22.74 2.16
CA GLU A 221 -1.25 23.81 2.82
C GLU A 221 -2.71 23.44 3.04
N GLY A 222 -3.14 23.35 4.30
CA GLY A 222 -4.54 23.20 4.65
C GLY A 222 -5.33 24.49 4.43
N GLY A 223 -6.66 24.38 4.30
CA GLY A 223 -7.56 25.53 4.11
C GLY A 223 -7.51 26.58 5.21
N SER A 224 -6.87 26.29 6.34
CA SER A 224 -6.61 27.25 7.44
C SER A 224 -5.25 27.95 7.34
N GLY A 225 -4.48 27.71 6.27
CA GLY A 225 -3.11 28.19 6.11
C GLY A 225 -2.06 27.39 6.90
N LEU A 226 -2.45 26.28 7.52
CA LEU A 226 -1.51 25.38 8.19
C LEU A 226 -0.69 24.64 7.13
N ILE A 227 0.64 24.73 7.22
CA ILE A 227 1.57 24.05 6.33
C ILE A 227 2.12 22.80 7.01
N ASP A 228 2.05 21.67 6.32
CA ASP A 228 2.67 20.41 6.73
C ASP A 228 3.30 19.70 5.53
N ASN A 229 4.60 19.76 5.45
CA ASN A 229 5.40 19.11 4.41
C ASN A 229 6.17 17.88 4.94
N LYS A 230 5.82 17.34 6.12
CA LYS A 230 6.50 16.20 6.73
C LYS A 230 5.64 14.96 6.75
N ARG A 231 4.35 15.09 7.09
CA ARG A 231 3.47 13.96 7.30
C ARG A 231 2.82 13.46 6.02
N MET A 232 2.56 12.16 5.99
CA MET A 232 1.58 11.49 5.14
C MET A 232 0.57 10.76 6.02
N ARG A 233 -0.69 10.68 5.59
CA ARG A 233 -1.71 9.89 6.26
C ARG A 233 -1.88 8.55 5.55
N VAL A 234 -2.08 7.48 6.32
CA VAL A 234 -2.38 6.14 5.82
C VAL A 234 -3.68 5.66 6.44
N PHE A 235 -4.73 5.57 5.64
CA PHE A 235 -6.02 5.04 6.06
C PHE A 235 -6.07 3.52 5.88
N SER A 236 -6.70 2.82 6.83
CA SER A 236 -6.82 1.37 6.79
C SER A 236 -8.08 0.88 7.49
N ALA A 237 -8.81 -0.03 6.82
CA ALA A 237 -10.03 -0.60 7.35
C ALA A 237 -9.79 -1.52 8.55
N GLY A 238 -10.76 -1.54 9.49
CA GLY A 238 -10.77 -2.45 10.65
C GLY A 238 -11.12 -3.90 10.31
N PRO A 239 -11.09 -4.76 11.31
CA PRO A 239 -10.82 -4.55 12.75
C PRO A 239 -9.35 -4.24 13.08
N ALA A 240 -9.01 -4.11 14.39
CA ALA A 240 -7.70 -3.63 14.88
C ALA A 240 -6.48 -4.33 14.29
N ASP A 241 -6.61 -5.61 13.99
CA ASP A 241 -5.54 -6.45 13.45
C ASP A 241 -5.88 -7.02 12.06
N SER A 242 -6.73 -6.32 11.30
CA SER A 242 -7.03 -6.67 9.91
C SER A 242 -5.76 -6.63 9.04
N PRO A 243 -5.72 -7.39 7.94
CA PRO A 243 -4.62 -7.33 6.99
C PRO A 243 -4.37 -5.92 6.44
N SER A 244 -5.42 -5.10 6.24
CA SER A 244 -5.27 -3.69 5.85
C SER A 244 -4.52 -2.86 6.89
N ARG A 245 -4.80 -3.06 8.19
CA ARG A 245 -4.07 -2.37 9.27
C ARG A 245 -2.64 -2.85 9.43
N GLN A 246 -2.36 -4.14 9.15
CA GLN A 246 -0.99 -4.62 9.11
C GLN A 246 -0.22 -4.02 7.92
N LEU A 247 -0.87 -3.87 6.76
CA LEU A 247 -0.28 -3.18 5.61
C LEU A 247 0.02 -1.70 5.92
N ALA A 248 -0.87 -1.00 6.65
CA ALA A 248 -0.63 0.38 7.09
C ALA A 248 0.56 0.48 8.07
N ARG A 249 0.66 -0.43 9.04
CA ARG A 249 1.82 -0.51 9.95
C ARG A 249 3.12 -0.81 9.20
N TYR A 250 3.05 -1.69 8.22
CA TYR A 250 4.16 -1.99 7.33
C TYR A 250 4.61 -0.75 6.56
N ALA A 251 3.66 -0.04 5.93
CA ALA A 251 3.92 1.20 5.18
C ALA A 251 4.61 2.25 6.06
N LYS A 252 4.14 2.43 7.32
CA LYS A 252 4.81 3.30 8.29
C LYS A 252 6.24 2.85 8.57
N ASN A 253 6.45 1.59 8.92
CA ASN A 253 7.76 1.10 9.32
C ASN A 253 8.79 1.21 8.18
N ILE A 254 8.41 0.83 6.95
CA ILE A 254 9.30 0.91 5.80
C ILE A 254 9.52 2.36 5.36
N GLY A 255 8.44 3.15 5.27
CA GLY A 255 8.55 4.55 4.86
C GLY A 255 9.45 5.36 5.80
N GLU A 256 9.27 5.24 7.10
CA GLU A 256 10.10 5.94 8.09
C GLU A 256 11.53 5.37 8.21
N LYS A 257 11.74 4.08 7.89
CA LYS A 257 13.07 3.47 7.80
C LYS A 257 13.93 4.12 6.71
N TYR A 258 13.36 4.33 5.52
CA TYR A 258 14.08 4.95 4.39
C TYR A 258 14.07 6.48 4.45
N PHE A 259 13.06 7.06 5.09
CA PHE A 259 12.89 8.51 5.25
C PHE A 259 12.66 8.88 6.73
N PRO A 260 13.72 8.88 7.57
CA PRO A 260 13.57 9.13 9.00
C PRO A 260 13.05 10.53 9.36
N SER A 261 13.04 11.46 8.42
CA SER A 261 12.46 12.82 8.59
C SER A 261 10.98 12.90 8.21
N ALA A 262 10.41 11.85 7.62
CA ALA A 262 8.98 11.77 7.31
C ALA A 262 8.23 11.16 8.51
N GLU A 263 6.98 11.58 8.67
CA GLU A 263 6.04 11.00 9.62
C GLU A 263 4.89 10.36 8.85
N ILE A 264 4.67 9.07 9.06
CA ILE A 264 3.55 8.36 8.43
C ILE A 264 2.50 8.06 9.49
N ASP A 265 1.39 8.83 9.44
CA ASP A 265 0.30 8.73 10.39
C ASP A 265 -0.68 7.63 9.99
N CYS A 266 -0.67 6.53 10.74
CA CYS A 266 -1.67 5.47 10.58
C CYS A 266 -3.01 5.92 11.14
N ILE A 267 -3.96 6.20 10.25
CA ILE A 267 -5.33 6.50 10.61
C ILE A 267 -6.13 5.19 10.59
N PHE A 268 -6.41 4.63 11.76
CA PHE A 268 -7.11 3.35 11.90
C PHE A 268 -8.61 3.47 11.65
N ARG A 269 -8.94 3.84 10.42
CA ARG A 269 -10.28 4.04 9.89
C ARG A 269 -10.23 3.80 8.38
N ALA A 270 -11.32 3.28 7.81
CA ALA A 270 -11.34 2.86 6.40
C ALA A 270 -10.98 3.99 5.44
N ASP A 271 -11.49 5.20 5.68
CA ASP A 271 -11.21 6.44 4.97
C ASP A 271 -11.65 7.65 5.80
N ARG A 272 -11.61 8.85 5.24
CA ARG A 272 -12.21 10.08 5.79
C ARG A 272 -13.69 9.86 6.11
N PHE A 273 -14.25 10.63 7.03
CA PHE A 273 -15.62 10.42 7.49
C PHE A 273 -16.64 10.58 6.34
N GLY A 274 -17.41 9.51 6.08
CA GLY A 274 -18.44 9.49 5.04
C GLY A 274 -17.89 9.49 3.61
N ARG A 275 -16.58 9.17 3.42
CA ARG A 275 -15.92 9.10 2.12
C ARG A 275 -15.29 7.72 1.91
N GLY A 276 -14.81 7.47 0.72
CA GLY A 276 -14.06 6.29 0.30
C GLY A 276 -12.95 6.69 -0.66
N GLY A 277 -12.32 5.73 -1.26
CA GLY A 277 -11.32 5.84 -2.32
C GLY A 277 -11.13 4.48 -2.97
N ASP A 278 -10.32 4.40 -4.02
CA ASP A 278 -10.17 3.22 -4.88
C ASP A 278 -9.63 1.95 -4.20
N HIS A 279 -9.12 2.03 -2.97
CA HIS A 279 -8.82 0.85 -2.14
C HIS A 279 -10.08 0.15 -1.63
N THR A 280 -11.19 0.89 -1.47
CA THR A 280 -12.42 0.40 -0.83
C THR A 280 -13.02 -0.82 -1.54
N PRO A 281 -13.20 -0.84 -2.88
CA PRO A 281 -13.73 -2.01 -3.58
C PRO A 281 -12.91 -3.27 -3.33
N PHE A 282 -11.59 -3.16 -3.32
CA PHE A 282 -10.71 -4.31 -3.06
C PHE A 282 -10.81 -4.81 -1.62
N VAL A 283 -10.96 -3.90 -0.65
CA VAL A 283 -11.20 -4.29 0.76
C VAL A 283 -12.54 -5.01 0.91
N LEU A 284 -13.57 -4.62 0.17
CA LEU A 284 -14.87 -5.28 0.16
C LEU A 284 -14.79 -6.69 -0.45
N GLU A 285 -13.88 -6.93 -1.40
CA GLU A 285 -13.58 -8.26 -1.93
C GLU A 285 -12.71 -9.12 -1.00
N GLY A 286 -12.29 -8.57 0.14
CA GLY A 286 -11.54 -9.28 1.18
C GLY A 286 -10.02 -9.14 1.09
N TRP A 287 -9.49 -8.28 0.23
CA TRP A 287 -8.05 -8.05 0.11
C TRP A 287 -7.55 -6.91 1.01
N PRO A 288 -6.28 -6.94 1.44
CA PRO A 288 -5.68 -5.83 2.18
C PRO A 288 -5.62 -4.58 1.31
N GLY A 289 -6.17 -3.47 1.79
CA GLY A 289 -6.12 -2.19 1.07
C GLY A 289 -5.89 -1.02 2.01
N ILE A 290 -5.05 -0.07 1.56
CA ILE A 290 -4.77 1.20 2.25
C ILE A 290 -4.85 2.35 1.26
N ARG A 291 -5.16 3.54 1.78
CA ARG A 291 -5.02 4.81 1.05
C ARG A 291 -3.92 5.64 1.70
N MET A 292 -2.96 6.07 0.90
CA MET A 292 -1.90 6.99 1.31
C MET A 292 -2.15 8.35 0.68
N MET A 293 -2.10 9.41 1.49
CA MET A 293 -2.38 10.76 1.03
C MET A 293 -1.64 11.81 1.85
N GLU A 294 -1.70 13.03 1.38
CA GLU A 294 -1.15 14.20 2.05
C GLU A 294 -1.72 14.44 3.46
N ALA A 295 -0.97 15.20 4.28
CA ALA A 295 -1.39 15.49 5.66
C ALA A 295 -2.62 16.40 5.73
N ASN A 296 -2.66 17.42 4.89
CA ASN A 296 -3.68 18.47 4.90
C ASN A 296 -4.37 18.54 3.56
N GLU A 297 -5.69 18.39 3.55
CA GLU A 297 -6.52 18.68 2.36
C GLU A 297 -6.87 20.18 2.30
N ASN A 298 -6.88 20.72 1.10
CA ASN A 298 -7.30 22.11 0.88
C ASN A 298 -8.55 22.15 0.00
N TYR A 299 -9.73 22.21 0.64
CA TYR A 299 -11.01 22.24 -0.06
C TYR A 299 -11.28 23.52 -0.86
N SER A 300 -10.44 24.56 -0.75
CA SER A 300 -10.48 25.74 -1.63
C SER A 300 -9.80 25.49 -2.97
N ARG A 301 -9.04 24.41 -3.09
CA ARG A 301 -8.34 23.96 -4.31
C ARG A 301 -8.97 22.68 -4.87
N GLN A 302 -9.17 21.66 -4.02
CA GLN A 302 -9.76 20.38 -4.40
C GLN A 302 -11.15 20.57 -5.05
N HIS A 303 -11.39 19.88 -6.15
CA HIS A 303 -12.62 19.96 -6.96
C HIS A 303 -12.96 21.38 -7.43
N THR A 304 -11.94 22.17 -7.73
CA THR A 304 -12.07 23.51 -8.29
C THR A 304 -11.10 23.73 -9.44
N THR A 305 -11.25 24.85 -10.17
CA THR A 305 -10.30 25.27 -11.21
C THR A 305 -8.93 25.70 -10.66
N ASN A 306 -8.79 25.80 -9.32
CA ASN A 306 -7.54 26.15 -8.64
C ASN A 306 -6.70 24.91 -8.26
N ASP A 307 -7.13 23.70 -8.60
CA ASP A 307 -6.29 22.50 -8.46
C ASP A 307 -5.30 22.42 -9.61
N THR A 308 -4.26 23.23 -9.53
CA THR A 308 -3.22 23.47 -10.55
C THR A 308 -1.84 23.14 -10.02
N LEU A 309 -0.86 22.99 -10.93
CA LEU A 309 0.52 22.71 -10.55
C LEU A 309 1.12 23.81 -9.67
N ASP A 310 0.79 25.07 -9.92
CA ASP A 310 1.28 26.21 -9.12
C ASP A 310 0.82 26.17 -7.66
N ASN A 311 -0.22 25.41 -7.37
CA ASN A 311 -0.78 25.22 -6.03
C ASN A 311 -0.33 23.93 -5.33
N MET A 312 0.62 23.20 -5.92
CA MET A 312 1.25 22.00 -5.33
C MET A 312 2.67 22.29 -4.83
N ASP A 313 3.14 21.47 -3.91
CA ASP A 313 4.57 21.39 -3.56
C ASP A 313 5.19 20.17 -4.24
N LEU A 314 5.98 20.43 -5.27
CA LEU A 314 6.60 19.39 -6.10
C LEU A 314 7.69 18.60 -5.33
N ASP A 315 8.36 19.21 -4.35
CA ASP A 315 9.35 18.52 -3.51
C ASP A 315 8.67 17.54 -2.56
N TYR A 316 7.57 17.96 -1.95
CA TYR A 316 6.74 17.11 -1.12
C TYR A 316 6.12 15.94 -1.92
N CYS A 317 5.54 16.22 -3.07
CA CYS A 317 4.98 15.21 -3.96
C CYS A 317 6.06 14.18 -4.36
N THR A 318 7.21 14.64 -4.86
CA THR A 318 8.32 13.75 -5.26
C THR A 318 8.84 12.91 -4.09
N ARG A 319 8.97 13.51 -2.90
CA ARG A 319 9.36 12.78 -1.68
C ARG A 319 8.34 11.70 -1.36
N ASN A 320 7.04 12.00 -1.43
CA ASN A 320 5.99 11.03 -1.15
C ASN A 320 6.01 9.87 -2.15
N ILE A 321 6.25 10.13 -3.43
CA ILE A 321 6.47 9.10 -4.45
C ILE A 321 7.66 8.20 -4.08
N ARG A 322 8.77 8.77 -3.64
CA ARG A 322 9.96 8.03 -3.18
C ARG A 322 9.66 7.16 -1.95
N ILE A 323 8.90 7.68 -0.98
CA ILE A 323 8.46 6.91 0.19
C ILE A 323 7.63 5.71 -0.26
N VAL A 324 6.63 5.93 -1.10
CA VAL A 324 5.75 4.86 -1.59
C VAL A 324 6.51 3.84 -2.44
N SER A 325 7.46 4.28 -3.26
CA SER A 325 8.30 3.37 -4.05
C SER A 325 9.14 2.45 -3.17
N SER A 326 9.64 2.94 -2.03
CA SER A 326 10.36 2.10 -1.06
C SER A 326 9.47 1.03 -0.42
N ILE A 327 8.23 1.39 -0.10
CA ILE A 327 7.23 0.49 0.47
C ILE A 327 6.86 -0.59 -0.55
N LEU A 328 6.51 -0.20 -1.77
CA LEU A 328 6.09 -1.12 -2.83
C LEU A 328 7.22 -2.07 -3.25
N ALA A 329 8.44 -1.56 -3.41
CA ALA A 329 9.60 -2.38 -3.75
C ALA A 329 9.93 -3.38 -2.63
N SER A 330 9.84 -2.98 -1.36
CA SER A 330 10.05 -3.87 -0.22
C SER A 330 8.99 -4.98 -0.17
N LEU A 331 7.72 -4.66 -0.39
CA LEU A 331 6.61 -5.62 -0.46
C LEU A 331 6.81 -6.63 -1.60
N ALA A 332 7.15 -6.13 -2.79
CA ALA A 332 7.30 -6.97 -3.98
C ALA A 332 8.52 -7.91 -3.91
N SER A 333 9.55 -7.54 -3.16
CA SER A 333 10.77 -8.33 -2.95
C SER A 333 10.69 -9.29 -1.77
N ALA A 334 9.77 -9.09 -0.82
CA ALA A 334 9.69 -9.90 0.39
C ALA A 334 9.15 -11.31 0.10
N PRO A 335 9.53 -12.34 0.88
CA PRO A 335 8.85 -13.63 0.83
C PRO A 335 7.35 -13.48 1.17
N PRO A 336 6.50 -14.46 0.84
CA PRO A 336 5.09 -14.43 1.26
C PRO A 336 4.96 -14.38 2.78
N SER A 337 3.91 -13.72 3.30
CA SER A 337 3.58 -13.78 4.72
C SER A 337 3.18 -15.21 5.13
N PRO A 338 3.66 -15.74 6.27
CA PRO A 338 3.30 -17.08 6.71
C PRO A 338 1.82 -17.16 7.07
N SER A 339 1.15 -18.25 6.72
CA SER A 339 -0.22 -18.49 7.17
C SER A 339 -0.24 -18.93 8.63
N ILE A 340 -1.06 -18.29 9.44
CA ILE A 340 -1.20 -18.49 10.88
C ILE A 340 -2.52 -19.16 11.25
N ILE A 341 -3.23 -19.68 10.28
CA ILE A 341 -4.50 -20.38 10.45
C ILE A 341 -4.38 -21.84 10.02
N SER A 342 -5.05 -22.73 10.73
CA SER A 342 -5.18 -24.13 10.38
C SER A 342 -6.13 -24.31 9.18
N GLU A 343 -6.13 -25.49 8.56
CA GLU A 343 -7.09 -25.87 7.51
C GLU A 343 -8.56 -25.68 7.94
N ARG A 344 -8.84 -25.72 9.25
CA ARG A 344 -10.17 -25.49 9.83
C ARG A 344 -10.45 -24.01 10.14
N GLY A 345 -9.60 -23.09 9.67
CA GLY A 345 -9.74 -21.64 9.87
C GLY A 345 -9.50 -21.15 11.32
N ARG A 346 -8.83 -21.95 12.16
CA ARG A 346 -8.52 -21.57 13.55
C ARG A 346 -7.10 -21.01 13.61
N ALA A 347 -6.91 -19.96 14.42
CA ALA A 347 -5.59 -19.43 14.71
C ALA A 347 -4.68 -20.52 15.32
N LEU A 348 -3.45 -20.59 14.81
CA LEU A 348 -2.42 -21.53 15.30
C LEU A 348 -1.69 -20.94 16.52
N LEU A 349 -2.47 -20.40 17.48
CA LEU A 349 -2.01 -19.83 18.73
C LEU A 349 -2.53 -20.69 19.89
N GLY A 350 -1.64 -21.05 20.81
CA GLY A 350 -1.96 -21.86 21.97
C GLY A 350 -1.18 -21.44 23.21
N ARG A 351 -1.33 -22.21 24.28
CA ARG A 351 -0.51 -22.10 25.49
C ARG A 351 0.55 -23.19 25.49
N GLY A 352 1.75 -22.87 25.96
CA GLY A 352 2.81 -23.84 26.21
C GLY A 352 2.45 -24.89 27.27
N GLU A 353 3.34 -25.82 27.53
CA GLU A 353 3.15 -26.90 28.51
C GLU A 353 2.93 -26.37 29.93
N ASP A 354 3.44 -25.18 30.26
CA ASP A 354 3.22 -24.47 31.52
C ASP A 354 1.78 -23.91 31.65
N GLY A 355 0.96 -24.01 30.61
CA GLY A 355 -0.40 -23.48 30.57
C GLY A 355 -0.50 -21.95 30.50
N TYR A 356 0.63 -21.24 30.42
CA TYR A 356 0.72 -19.77 30.49
C TYR A 356 1.43 -19.15 29.29
N SER A 357 2.62 -19.62 28.96
CA SER A 357 3.47 -19.08 27.89
C SER A 357 2.78 -19.17 26.51
N ALA A 358 2.95 -18.12 25.67
CA ALA A 358 2.35 -18.11 24.35
C ALA A 358 3.10 -19.05 23.39
N GLN A 359 2.40 -20.02 22.82
CA GLN A 359 2.89 -20.93 21.79
C GLN A 359 2.35 -20.49 20.42
N LEU A 360 3.23 -19.98 19.57
CA LEU A 360 2.92 -19.52 18.23
C LEU A 360 3.34 -20.58 17.22
N ARG A 361 2.46 -20.90 16.28
CA ARG A 361 2.74 -21.80 15.16
C ARG A 361 2.25 -21.17 13.86
N TRP A 362 2.90 -21.52 12.76
CA TRP A 362 2.54 -21.06 11.43
C TRP A 362 2.86 -22.11 10.37
N ASN A 363 2.21 -21.99 9.23
CA ASN A 363 2.54 -22.82 8.07
C ASN A 363 3.80 -22.26 7.40
N PRO A 364 4.84 -23.08 7.18
CA PRO A 364 6.07 -22.64 6.55
C PRO A 364 5.83 -22.05 5.16
N VAL A 365 6.60 -21.04 4.82
CA VAL A 365 6.60 -20.42 3.49
C VAL A 365 7.60 -21.14 2.59
N SER A 366 7.16 -21.53 1.40
CA SER A 366 8.05 -22.04 0.36
C SER A 366 8.56 -20.86 -0.47
N SER A 367 9.80 -20.42 -0.22
CA SER A 367 10.45 -19.36 -0.97
C SER A 367 11.97 -19.54 -0.94
N GLU A 368 12.61 -19.50 -2.11
CA GLU A 368 14.06 -19.53 -2.21
C GLU A 368 14.74 -18.34 -1.53
N ASN A 369 13.99 -17.22 -1.40
CA ASN A 369 14.45 -16.01 -0.75
C ASN A 369 14.30 -16.04 0.78
N LEU A 370 13.68 -17.07 1.37
CA LEU A 370 13.45 -17.14 2.81
C LEU A 370 14.75 -17.34 3.58
N THR A 371 14.94 -16.56 4.66
CA THR A 371 16.00 -16.74 5.67
C THR A 371 15.44 -17.25 6.99
N GLY A 372 14.19 -16.93 7.28
CA GLY A 372 13.52 -17.31 8.52
C GLY A 372 12.32 -16.41 8.82
N TYR A 373 11.96 -16.39 10.09
CA TYR A 373 10.78 -15.67 10.56
C TYR A 373 11.12 -14.75 11.72
N LYS A 374 10.30 -13.69 11.87
CA LYS A 374 10.24 -12.86 13.06
C LYS A 374 8.90 -13.05 13.75
N VAL A 375 8.94 -13.16 15.06
CA VAL A 375 7.77 -13.17 15.93
C VAL A 375 7.62 -11.80 16.58
N TYR A 376 6.40 -11.30 16.62
CA TYR A 376 6.04 -9.99 17.15
C TYR A 376 5.02 -10.11 18.27
N TRP A 377 5.10 -9.20 19.24
CA TRP A 377 4.05 -9.06 20.23
C TRP A 377 3.91 -7.63 20.71
N ARG A 378 2.70 -7.27 21.10
CA ARG A 378 2.35 -5.98 21.65
C ARG A 378 1.21 -6.13 22.66
N LYS A 379 1.07 -5.20 23.59
CA LYS A 379 -0.12 -5.14 24.44
C LYS A 379 -1.37 -4.93 23.57
N THR A 380 -2.51 -5.49 23.99
CA THR A 380 -3.80 -5.33 23.28
C THR A 380 -4.22 -3.86 23.15
N THR A 381 -3.73 -2.99 24.05
CA THR A 381 -3.98 -1.53 24.04
C THR A 381 -3.01 -0.73 23.19
N ALA A 382 -1.87 -1.31 22.76
CA ALA A 382 -0.88 -0.62 21.95
C ALA A 382 -1.30 -0.64 20.46
N PRO A 383 -1.18 0.49 19.73
CA PRO A 383 -1.54 0.55 18.32
C PRO A 383 -0.49 -0.08 17.39
N PHE A 384 0.77 -0.13 17.81
CA PHE A 384 1.91 -0.61 17.04
C PHE A 384 2.62 -1.76 17.72
N TRP A 385 3.36 -2.56 16.95
CA TRP A 385 4.20 -3.64 17.46
C TRP A 385 5.29 -3.07 18.36
N GLU A 386 5.44 -3.65 19.56
CA GLU A 386 6.35 -3.14 20.60
C GLU A 386 7.60 -3.99 20.73
N ASN A 387 7.50 -5.27 20.37
CA ASN A 387 8.59 -6.23 20.55
C ASN A 387 8.68 -7.14 19.33
N GLU A 388 9.90 -7.60 19.03
CA GLU A 388 10.18 -8.56 17.97
C GLU A 388 11.37 -9.44 18.32
N VAL A 389 11.40 -10.63 17.75
CA VAL A 389 12.55 -11.54 17.83
C VAL A 389 12.67 -12.33 16.51
N PHE A 390 13.87 -12.40 15.94
CA PHE A 390 14.16 -13.29 14.83
C PHE A 390 14.39 -14.72 15.34
N VAL A 391 13.66 -15.67 14.81
CA VAL A 391 13.62 -17.05 15.31
C VAL A 391 14.22 -18.10 14.35
N GLY A 392 14.77 -17.65 13.21
CA GLY A 392 15.29 -18.52 12.17
C GLY A 392 14.20 -19.22 11.37
N ASP A 393 14.59 -20.23 10.58
CA ASP A 393 13.67 -21.00 9.73
C ASP A 393 13.01 -22.13 10.55
N VAL A 394 12.02 -21.75 11.35
CA VAL A 394 11.22 -22.64 12.19
C VAL A 394 9.73 -22.42 11.92
N SER A 395 8.86 -23.32 12.34
CA SER A 395 7.41 -23.20 12.19
C SER A 395 6.67 -23.06 13.52
N GLU A 396 7.41 -22.95 14.62
CA GLU A 396 6.88 -22.80 15.97
C GLU A 396 7.85 -22.02 16.85
N TYR A 397 7.30 -21.20 17.75
CA TYR A 397 8.08 -20.52 18.78
C TYR A 397 7.26 -20.31 20.06
N ILE A 398 7.91 -20.48 21.21
CA ILE A 398 7.30 -20.26 22.52
C ILE A 398 7.87 -18.99 23.13
N LEU A 399 7.01 -18.03 23.42
CA LEU A 399 7.35 -16.83 24.18
C LEU A 399 7.10 -17.13 25.67
N GLU A 400 8.17 -17.49 26.35
CA GLU A 400 8.12 -17.85 27.77
C GLU A 400 7.63 -16.68 28.62
N LYS A 401 6.74 -16.96 29.59
CA LYS A 401 6.19 -16.00 30.55
C LYS A 401 5.40 -14.83 29.94
N ILE A 402 5.00 -14.95 28.66
CA ILE A 402 4.12 -14.00 27.98
C ILE A 402 2.76 -14.67 27.77
N THR A 403 1.72 -14.14 28.40
CA THR A 403 0.36 -14.70 28.28
C THR A 403 -0.34 -14.30 27.01
N ILE A 404 -1.13 -15.21 26.44
CA ILE A 404 -1.95 -14.92 25.26
C ILE A 404 -3.14 -13.99 25.54
N ASP A 405 -3.47 -13.74 26.81
CA ASP A 405 -4.68 -13.01 27.19
C ASP A 405 -4.48 -11.47 27.14
N GLU A 406 -3.25 -10.98 27.29
CA GLU A 406 -2.93 -9.56 27.38
C GLU A 406 -2.23 -9.00 26.13
N TYR A 407 -1.74 -9.90 25.26
CA TYR A 407 -0.93 -9.52 24.10
C TYR A 407 -1.58 -9.95 22.80
N VAL A 408 -1.32 -9.19 21.77
CA VAL A 408 -1.51 -9.57 20.37
C VAL A 408 -0.18 -10.06 19.83
N PHE A 409 -0.21 -11.14 19.07
CA PHE A 409 0.96 -11.77 18.47
C PHE A 409 0.86 -11.73 16.95
N GLY A 410 2.01 -11.76 16.31
CA GLY A 410 2.12 -11.81 14.86
C GLY A 410 3.40 -12.48 14.41
N VAL A 411 3.45 -12.86 13.15
CA VAL A 411 4.64 -13.44 12.51
C VAL A 411 4.80 -12.88 11.10
N SER A 412 6.05 -12.63 10.71
CA SER A 412 6.45 -12.29 9.35
C SER A 412 7.52 -13.23 8.85
N SER A 413 7.66 -13.34 7.54
CA SER A 413 8.81 -13.97 6.88
C SER A 413 9.89 -12.93 6.58
N VAL A 414 11.16 -13.34 6.62
CA VAL A 414 12.33 -12.50 6.36
C VAL A 414 13.11 -13.09 5.18
N GLY A 415 13.36 -12.27 4.17
CA GLY A 415 14.16 -12.63 3.01
C GLY A 415 15.67 -12.46 3.24
N ARG A 416 16.47 -13.00 2.31
CA ARG A 416 17.95 -12.91 2.35
C ARG A 416 18.47 -11.49 2.35
N ASP A 417 17.76 -10.58 1.66
CA ASP A 417 18.10 -9.17 1.59
C ASP A 417 17.54 -8.35 2.77
N GLY A 418 16.99 -9.03 3.80
CA GLY A 418 16.37 -8.40 4.95
C GLY A 418 15.02 -7.75 4.66
N ASN A 419 14.45 -7.97 3.47
CA ASN A 419 13.08 -7.58 3.19
C ASN A 419 12.12 -8.50 3.94
N GLU A 420 11.13 -7.93 4.54
CA GLU A 420 10.21 -8.59 5.44
C GLU A 420 8.80 -8.52 4.89
N SER A 421 8.04 -9.59 5.04
CA SER A 421 6.62 -9.56 4.67
C SER A 421 5.79 -8.71 5.64
N PRO A 422 4.60 -8.26 5.26
CA PRO A 422 3.64 -7.79 6.25
C PRO A 422 3.41 -8.83 7.34
N ILE A 423 3.21 -8.36 8.58
CA ILE A 423 2.99 -9.22 9.73
C ILE A 423 1.57 -9.81 9.65
N ASN A 424 1.43 -11.12 9.77
CA ASN A 424 0.15 -11.74 10.01
C ASN A 424 -0.12 -11.81 11.51
N ALA A 425 -1.16 -11.11 11.97
CA ALA A 425 -1.55 -11.05 13.37
C ALA A 425 -2.53 -12.18 13.72
N TYR A 426 -2.24 -12.93 14.79
CA TYR A 426 -3.15 -13.96 15.29
C TYR A 426 -4.41 -13.30 15.82
N THR A 427 -5.53 -13.59 15.16
CA THR A 427 -6.84 -13.08 15.52
C THR A 427 -7.80 -14.24 15.72
N MET A 428 -8.76 -14.07 16.61
CA MET A 428 -9.85 -15.01 16.77
C MET A 428 -11.17 -14.32 16.44
N PRO A 429 -12.03 -14.96 15.64
CA PRO A 429 -13.37 -14.45 15.45
C PRO A 429 -14.13 -14.45 16.79
N PRO A 430 -15.07 -13.52 16.98
CA PRO A 430 -15.96 -13.54 18.15
C PRO A 430 -16.65 -14.90 18.26
N ARG A 431 -16.89 -15.36 19.50
CA ARG A 431 -17.70 -16.56 19.70
C ARG A 431 -19.07 -16.36 19.06
N SER A 432 -19.50 -17.34 18.28
CA SER A 432 -20.87 -17.40 17.79
C SER A 432 -21.84 -17.55 18.97
N LYS A 433 -23.00 -16.90 18.88
CA LYS A 433 -24.06 -17.04 19.88
C LYS A 433 -24.52 -18.51 19.92
N SER A 434 -24.49 -19.12 21.09
CA SER A 434 -25.09 -20.45 21.26
C SER A 434 -26.62 -20.36 21.11
N THR A 435 -27.19 -21.18 20.25
CA THR A 435 -28.64 -21.32 20.10
C THR A 435 -29.12 -22.41 21.06
N TYR A 436 -30.05 -22.04 21.95
CA TYR A 436 -30.73 -22.99 22.80
C TYR A 436 -32.19 -23.09 22.34
N THR A 437 -32.69 -24.30 22.19
CA THR A 437 -34.12 -24.55 21.94
C THR A 437 -34.82 -24.68 23.28
N LEU A 438 -35.78 -23.82 23.54
CA LEU A 438 -36.67 -23.98 24.68
C LEU A 438 -37.60 -25.16 24.41
N LYS A 439 -37.75 -26.04 25.40
CA LYS A 439 -38.70 -27.15 25.34
C LYS A 439 -40.10 -26.67 25.63
#